data_a780c86ed59bb64380c46b02bb897bb3
#
_entry.id   a780c86ed59bb64380c46b02bb897bb3
#
_cell.length_a   1.000
_cell.length_b   1.000
_cell.length_c   1.000
_cell.angle_alpha   90.00
_cell.angle_beta   90.00
_cell.angle_gamma   90.00
#
_symmetry.space_group_name_H-M   'P 1'
#
loop_
_entity.id
_entity.type
_entity.pdbx_description
1 polymer ?
#
loop_
_entity_poly.entity_id
_entity_poly.type
_entity_poly.pdbx_seq_one_letter_code
_entity_poly.pdbx_strand_id
1 'polypeptide(L)'
;MEALNLPKTDLKLQRKGDRVTVFDVLRKKYVVLTPEEWVRQHFIHFLINQKGYNASCIANEVALCLNNTQKRCDTVVYDAQARPIMIVEYKAPHIPISQKVFNQISRYNIKMRVRWLIVSNGMQHYCCKINYENETYEFLPDIPSWQELCP
;
A
#
# COMPACT_ATOMS: atom_id res chain seq x y z
N MET A 1 8.14 -18.25 -3.81
CA MET A 1 7.62 -17.31 -2.81
C MET A 1 6.34 -17.87 -2.20
N GLU A 2 6.08 -17.54 -0.97
CA GLU A 2 4.93 -18.12 -0.26
C GLU A 2 3.58 -17.59 -0.74
N ALA A 3 2.54 -18.39 -0.55
CA ALA A 3 1.19 -17.98 -0.86
C ALA A 3 0.72 -16.91 0.13
N LEU A 4 0.03 -15.88 -0.38
CA LEU A 4 -0.48 -14.79 0.41
C LEU A 4 -2.00 -14.93 0.60
N ASN A 5 -2.54 -14.24 1.60
CA ASN A 5 -3.97 -14.09 1.78
C ASN A 5 -4.51 -12.96 0.88
N LEU A 6 -4.24 -13.09 -0.41
CA LEU A 6 -4.63 -12.18 -1.48
C LEU A 6 -4.98 -13.03 -2.70
N PRO A 7 -5.82 -12.52 -3.61
CA PRO A 7 -6.12 -13.23 -4.85
C PRO A 7 -4.84 -13.57 -5.63
N LYS A 8 -4.82 -14.74 -6.23
CA LYS A 8 -3.71 -15.11 -7.12
C LYS A 8 -3.68 -14.18 -8.32
N THR A 9 -2.48 -13.79 -8.71
CA THR A 9 -2.26 -12.98 -9.90
C THR A 9 -1.01 -13.46 -10.60
N ASP A 10 -1.02 -13.40 -11.93
CA ASP A 10 0.11 -13.79 -12.75
C ASP A 10 1.11 -12.64 -12.83
N LEU A 11 2.12 -12.69 -11.98
CA LEU A 11 3.20 -11.71 -12.01
C LEU A 11 4.24 -12.11 -13.06
N LYS A 12 4.73 -11.13 -13.80
CA LYS A 12 5.82 -11.35 -14.75
C LYS A 12 7.14 -11.34 -14.02
N LEU A 13 7.79 -12.50 -13.99
CA LEU A 13 9.07 -12.66 -13.32
C LEU A 13 10.17 -12.89 -14.36
N GLN A 14 11.37 -12.35 -14.07
CA GLN A 14 12.57 -12.63 -14.84
C GLN A 14 13.67 -13.09 -13.90
N ARG A 15 14.47 -14.04 -14.38
CA ARG A 15 15.62 -14.53 -13.63
C ARG A 15 16.89 -14.30 -14.45
N LYS A 16 17.87 -13.61 -13.82
CA LYS A 16 19.20 -13.46 -14.39
C LYS A 16 20.21 -13.92 -13.33
N GLY A 17 20.79 -15.11 -13.52
CA GLY A 17 21.65 -15.72 -12.50
C GLY A 17 20.86 -15.99 -11.22
N ASP A 18 21.34 -15.47 -10.11
CA ASP A 18 20.70 -15.62 -8.80
C ASP A 18 19.67 -14.52 -8.52
N ARG A 19 19.54 -13.55 -9.43
CA ARG A 19 18.64 -12.42 -9.24
C ARG A 19 17.29 -12.70 -9.90
N VAL A 20 16.22 -12.56 -9.11
CA VAL A 20 14.85 -12.61 -9.60
C VAL A 20 14.27 -11.20 -9.54
N THR A 21 13.63 -10.77 -10.63
CA THR A 21 12.95 -9.49 -10.73
C THR A 21 11.49 -9.71 -11.07
N VAL A 22 10.65 -8.73 -10.74
CA VAL A 22 9.22 -8.73 -11.05
C VAL A 22 8.86 -7.45 -11.80
N PHE A 23 7.98 -7.56 -12.78
CA PHE A 23 7.51 -6.39 -13.52
C PHE A 23 6.50 -5.61 -12.68
N ASP A 24 6.82 -4.35 -12.42
CA ASP A 24 5.92 -3.42 -11.73
C ASP A 24 5.09 -2.69 -12.78
N VAL A 25 3.78 -2.95 -12.80
CA VAL A 25 2.86 -2.36 -13.78
C VAL A 25 2.69 -0.85 -13.62
N LEU A 26 3.00 -0.31 -12.44
CA LEU A 26 2.89 1.12 -12.16
C LEU A 26 4.16 1.87 -12.54
N ARG A 27 5.33 1.34 -12.15
CA ARG A 27 6.63 1.92 -12.51
C ARG A 27 7.07 1.53 -13.92
N LYS A 28 6.40 0.56 -14.53
CA LYS A 28 6.64 0.06 -15.90
C LYS A 28 8.09 -0.39 -16.11
N LYS A 29 8.61 -1.10 -15.14
CA LYS A 29 9.96 -1.67 -15.17
C LYS A 29 10.07 -2.88 -14.27
N TYR A 30 11.10 -3.69 -14.51
CA TYR A 30 11.42 -4.80 -13.62
C TYR A 30 12.16 -4.28 -12.40
N VAL A 31 11.74 -4.75 -11.23
CA VAL A 31 12.35 -4.40 -9.95
C VAL A 31 12.76 -5.66 -9.22
N VAL A 32 13.73 -5.57 -8.33
CA VAL A 32 14.21 -6.73 -7.57
C VAL A 32 13.05 -7.29 -6.74
N LEU A 33 12.86 -8.60 -6.81
CA LEU A 33 11.82 -9.29 -6.06
C LEU A 33 12.29 -9.55 -4.63
N THR A 34 11.87 -8.68 -3.72
CA THR A 34 12.05 -8.86 -2.28
C THR A 34 10.76 -9.42 -1.68
N PRO A 35 10.78 -9.92 -0.42
CA PRO A 35 9.56 -10.33 0.25
C PRO A 35 8.50 -9.22 0.33
N GLU A 36 8.90 -7.98 0.58
CA GLU A 36 8.00 -6.83 0.61
C GLU A 36 7.46 -6.52 -0.78
N GLU A 37 8.30 -6.64 -1.83
CA GLU A 37 7.87 -6.39 -3.21
C GLU A 37 6.86 -7.46 -3.66
N TRP A 38 7.02 -8.70 -3.20
CA TRP A 38 6.05 -9.77 -3.43
C TRP A 38 4.67 -9.39 -2.88
N VAL A 39 4.62 -8.86 -1.66
CA VAL A 39 3.39 -8.38 -1.03
C VAL A 39 2.83 -7.19 -1.82
N ARG A 40 3.67 -6.21 -2.14
CA ARG A 40 3.23 -5.01 -2.87
C ARG A 40 2.59 -5.35 -4.21
N GLN A 41 3.23 -6.18 -5.00
CA GLN A 41 2.72 -6.50 -6.33
C GLN A 41 1.36 -7.20 -6.27
N HIS A 42 1.19 -8.14 -5.35
CA HIS A 42 -0.12 -8.78 -5.15
C HIS A 42 -1.17 -7.80 -4.67
N PHE A 43 -0.79 -6.90 -3.75
CA PHE A 43 -1.73 -5.93 -3.19
C PHE A 43 -2.18 -4.90 -4.24
N ILE A 44 -1.26 -4.42 -5.07
CA ILE A 44 -1.58 -3.51 -6.18
C ILE A 44 -2.57 -4.14 -7.14
N HIS A 45 -2.32 -5.39 -7.55
CA HIS A 45 -3.24 -6.11 -8.42
C HIS A 45 -4.61 -6.34 -7.77
N PHE A 46 -4.63 -6.60 -6.47
CA PHE A 46 -5.87 -6.70 -5.71
C PHE A 46 -6.67 -5.39 -5.72
N LEU A 47 -6.02 -4.27 -5.47
CA LEU A 47 -6.67 -2.96 -5.51
C LEU A 47 -7.26 -2.66 -6.89
N ILE A 48 -6.51 -2.93 -7.96
CA ILE A 48 -6.94 -2.65 -9.32
C ILE A 48 -8.05 -3.60 -9.76
N ASN A 49 -7.83 -4.90 -9.59
CA ASN A 49 -8.71 -5.93 -10.19
C ASN A 49 -9.94 -6.24 -9.35
N GLN A 50 -9.86 -6.15 -8.02
CA GLN A 50 -10.94 -6.53 -7.11
C GLN A 50 -11.63 -5.30 -6.50
N LYS A 51 -10.92 -4.24 -6.25
CA LYS A 51 -11.44 -3.05 -5.57
C LYS A 51 -11.70 -1.87 -6.50
N GLY A 52 -11.41 -2.02 -7.79
CA GLY A 52 -11.74 -1.03 -8.80
C GLY A 52 -10.88 0.22 -8.82
N TYR A 53 -9.70 0.18 -8.18
CA TYR A 53 -8.80 1.33 -8.16
C TYR A 53 -8.22 1.58 -9.56
N ASN A 54 -8.12 2.85 -9.93
CA ASN A 54 -7.53 3.23 -11.20
C ASN A 54 -6.00 3.22 -11.07
N ALA A 55 -5.33 2.45 -11.92
CA ALA A 55 -3.88 2.33 -11.91
C ALA A 55 -3.18 3.69 -12.06
N SER A 56 -3.78 4.63 -12.79
CA SER A 56 -3.21 5.97 -12.96
C SER A 56 -3.24 6.82 -11.68
N CYS A 57 -4.01 6.39 -10.68
CA CYS A 57 -4.11 7.07 -9.39
C CYS A 57 -3.25 6.43 -8.31
N ILE A 58 -2.43 5.43 -8.65
CA ILE A 58 -1.59 4.71 -7.71
C ILE A 58 -0.12 4.89 -8.11
N ALA A 59 0.74 5.17 -7.13
CA ALA A 59 2.18 5.27 -7.36
C ALA A 59 2.94 4.54 -6.26
N ASN A 60 4.03 3.88 -6.65
CA ASN A 60 4.93 3.17 -5.74
C ASN A 60 6.20 3.99 -5.50
N GLU A 61 6.75 3.87 -4.29
CA GLU A 61 8.02 4.50 -3.92
C GLU A 61 7.97 6.02 -4.10
N VAL A 62 7.02 6.64 -3.42
CA VAL A 62 6.78 8.09 -3.53
C VAL A 62 7.30 8.80 -2.28
N ALA A 63 8.10 9.84 -2.50
CA ALA A 63 8.46 10.76 -1.44
C ALA A 63 7.36 11.83 -1.32
N LEU A 64 6.63 11.84 -0.21
CA LEU A 64 5.63 12.85 0.07
C LEU A 64 6.20 13.92 1.01
N CYS A 65 5.89 15.17 0.73
CA CYS A 65 6.19 16.29 1.60
C CYS A 65 4.88 17.03 1.86
N LEU A 66 4.27 16.78 3.01
CA LEU A 66 2.97 17.33 3.41
C LEU A 66 3.05 17.86 4.84
N ASN A 67 2.50 19.04 5.08
CA ASN A 67 2.42 19.64 6.42
C ASN A 67 3.76 19.66 7.16
N ASN A 68 4.84 20.04 6.45
CA ASN A 68 6.22 20.08 6.94
C ASN A 68 6.77 18.71 7.36
N THR A 69 6.14 17.64 6.90
CA THR A 69 6.59 16.27 7.13
C THR A 69 6.98 15.64 5.79
N GLN A 70 8.17 15.06 5.74
CA GLN A 70 8.66 14.35 4.57
C GLN A 70 8.76 12.86 4.89
N LYS A 71 8.22 12.02 4.01
CA LYS A 71 8.26 10.57 4.17
C LYS A 71 8.29 9.90 2.80
N ARG A 72 9.13 8.87 2.67
CA ARG A 72 9.07 7.96 1.54
C ARG A 72 8.01 6.90 1.83
N CYS A 73 7.01 6.82 0.97
CA CYS A 73 5.88 5.90 1.11
C CYS A 73 6.01 4.75 0.12
N ASP A 74 5.63 3.54 0.56
CA ASP A 74 5.69 2.35 -0.31
C ASP A 74 4.71 2.46 -1.47
N THR A 75 3.47 2.85 -1.17
CA THR A 75 2.43 3.10 -2.17
C THR A 75 1.58 4.28 -1.71
N VAL A 76 1.23 5.13 -2.66
CA VAL A 76 0.31 6.26 -2.42
C VAL A 76 -0.82 6.18 -3.44
N VAL A 77 -2.05 6.37 -2.97
CA VAL A 77 -3.23 6.49 -3.82
C VAL A 77 -3.69 7.94 -3.80
N TYR A 78 -3.96 8.47 -4.99
CA TYR A 78 -4.37 9.86 -5.20
C TYR A 78 -5.85 9.90 -5.63
N ASP A 79 -6.52 11.00 -5.29
CA ASP A 79 -7.87 11.24 -5.81
C ASP A 79 -7.82 11.82 -7.25
N ALA A 80 -8.99 12.13 -7.80
CA ALA A 80 -9.09 12.69 -9.16
C ALA A 80 -8.43 14.07 -9.30
N GLN A 81 -8.20 14.77 -8.20
CA GLN A 81 -7.51 16.06 -8.17
C GLN A 81 -6.02 15.92 -7.83
N ALA A 82 -5.49 14.70 -7.91
CA ALA A 82 -4.10 14.37 -7.61
C ALA A 82 -3.67 14.70 -6.17
N ARG A 83 -4.62 14.61 -5.23
CA ARG A 83 -4.32 14.75 -3.80
C ARG A 83 -4.12 13.37 -3.18
N PRO A 84 -3.08 13.17 -2.34
CA PRO A 84 -2.91 11.90 -1.65
C PRO A 84 -4.09 11.65 -0.69
N ILE A 85 -4.74 10.50 -0.85
CA ILE A 85 -5.88 10.10 -0.01
C ILE A 85 -5.62 8.84 0.78
N MET A 86 -4.62 8.05 0.38
CA MET A 86 -4.30 6.79 1.04
C MET A 86 -2.81 6.51 0.96
N ILE A 87 -2.25 6.01 2.03
CA ILE A 87 -0.90 5.45 2.06
C ILE A 87 -1.01 3.96 2.38
N VAL A 88 -0.28 3.14 1.65
CA VAL A 88 -0.16 1.70 1.92
C VAL A 88 1.31 1.41 2.25
N GLU A 89 1.53 0.76 3.39
CA GLU A 89 2.86 0.32 3.83
C GLU A 89 2.89 -1.20 3.89
N TYR A 90 3.97 -1.78 3.38
CA TYR A 90 4.11 -3.23 3.31
C TYR A 90 5.20 -3.73 4.25
N LYS A 91 4.99 -4.93 4.76
CA LYS A 91 5.98 -5.70 5.49
C LYS A 91 6.12 -7.06 4.80
N ALA A 92 7.26 -7.72 4.99
CA ALA A 92 7.44 -9.08 4.52
C ALA A 92 6.42 -10.03 5.17
N PRO A 93 6.02 -11.12 4.50
CA PRO A 93 4.98 -12.03 5.00
C PRO A 93 5.28 -12.62 6.38
N HIS A 94 6.55 -12.81 6.71
CA HIS A 94 6.97 -13.40 7.99
C HIS A 94 7.08 -12.36 9.12
N ILE A 95 6.89 -11.07 8.83
CA ILE A 95 6.97 -10.01 9.82
C ILE A 95 5.56 -9.74 10.36
N PRO A 96 5.31 -9.96 11.66
CA PRO A 96 4.00 -9.68 12.23
C PRO A 96 3.76 -8.17 12.31
N ILE A 97 2.52 -7.76 12.08
CA ILE A 97 2.10 -6.37 12.24
C ILE A 97 1.61 -6.21 13.68
N SER A 98 2.53 -5.83 14.57
CA SER A 98 2.20 -5.58 15.96
C SER A 98 1.55 -4.22 16.14
N GLN A 99 0.91 -4.01 17.29
CA GLN A 99 0.35 -2.71 17.64
C GLN A 99 1.42 -1.62 17.65
N LYS A 100 2.63 -1.94 18.11
CA LYS A 100 3.76 -1.01 18.12
C LYS A 100 4.15 -0.58 16.70
N VAL A 101 4.26 -1.53 15.78
CA VAL A 101 4.58 -1.26 14.37
C VAL A 101 3.48 -0.41 13.74
N PHE A 102 2.22 -0.76 13.97
CA PHE A 102 1.08 -0.02 13.44
C PHE A 102 1.08 1.42 13.97
N ASN A 103 1.28 1.60 15.27
CA ASN A 103 1.32 2.93 15.89
C ASN A 103 2.43 3.80 15.30
N GLN A 104 3.58 3.23 15.04
CA GLN A 104 4.70 3.94 14.45
C GLN A 104 4.36 4.45 13.04
N ILE A 105 3.75 3.60 12.23
CA ILE A 105 3.34 3.95 10.86
C ILE A 105 2.22 5.00 10.89
N SER A 106 1.22 4.82 11.75
CA SER A 106 0.07 5.73 11.84
C SER A 106 0.45 7.15 12.24
N ARG A 107 1.50 7.32 13.05
CA ARG A 107 1.99 8.65 13.41
C ARG A 107 2.38 9.48 12.20
N TYR A 108 3.05 8.88 11.22
CA TYR A 108 3.41 9.59 10.00
C TYR A 108 2.16 9.99 9.21
N ASN A 109 1.19 9.09 9.14
CA ASN A 109 -0.06 9.36 8.43
C ASN A 109 -0.83 10.53 9.04
N ILE A 110 -0.90 10.57 10.37
CA ILE A 110 -1.55 11.66 11.10
C ILE A 110 -0.87 12.99 10.81
N LYS A 111 0.47 13.03 10.85
CA LYS A 111 1.25 14.24 10.55
C LYS A 111 1.06 14.70 9.10
N MET A 112 1.02 13.77 8.18
CA MET A 112 0.85 14.06 6.74
C MET A 112 -0.59 14.38 6.36
N ARG A 113 -1.55 14.09 7.25
CA ARG A 113 -2.98 14.34 7.07
C ARG A 113 -3.57 13.62 5.86
N VAL A 114 -3.10 12.40 5.63
CA VAL A 114 -3.67 11.49 4.64
C VAL A 114 -4.76 10.67 5.34
N ARG A 115 -5.94 10.61 4.74
CA ARG A 115 -7.15 10.08 5.42
C ARG A 115 -7.13 8.58 5.65
N TRP A 116 -6.59 7.82 4.70
CA TRP A 116 -6.64 6.36 4.73
C TRP A 116 -5.26 5.78 4.89
N LEU A 117 -5.14 4.77 5.73
CA LEU A 117 -3.90 4.04 5.95
C LEU A 117 -4.16 2.55 5.85
N ILE A 118 -3.36 1.86 5.04
CA ILE A 118 -3.32 0.40 5.00
C ILE A 118 -1.92 -0.06 5.36
N VAL A 119 -1.85 -1.08 6.21
CA VAL A 119 -0.59 -1.80 6.52
C VAL A 119 -0.85 -3.27 6.24
N SER A 120 0.00 -3.88 5.42
CA SER A 120 -0.16 -5.27 5.02
C SER A 120 1.18 -6.00 4.99
N ASN A 121 1.18 -7.25 5.43
CA ASN A 121 2.28 -8.18 5.20
C ASN A 121 1.87 -9.30 4.21
N GLY A 122 0.75 -9.12 3.51
CA GLY A 122 0.23 -10.11 2.57
C GLY A 122 -0.61 -11.20 3.22
N MET A 123 -0.41 -11.47 4.50
CA MET A 123 -1.17 -12.47 5.27
C MET A 123 -2.27 -11.80 6.08
N GLN A 124 -1.99 -10.61 6.59
CA GLN A 124 -2.91 -9.77 7.34
C GLN A 124 -2.90 -8.36 6.75
N HIS A 125 -4.07 -7.75 6.69
CA HIS A 125 -4.26 -6.41 6.14
C HIS A 125 -5.06 -5.59 7.14
N TYR A 126 -4.52 -4.45 7.52
CA TYR A 126 -5.19 -3.51 8.42
C TYR A 126 -5.46 -2.23 7.67
N CYS A 127 -6.72 -1.80 7.65
CA CYS A 127 -7.13 -0.54 7.05
C CYS A 127 -7.77 0.34 8.11
N CYS A 128 -7.35 1.59 8.20
CA CYS A 128 -8.01 2.53 9.07
C CYS A 128 -8.27 3.85 8.38
N LYS A 129 -9.32 4.52 8.85
CA LYS A 129 -9.67 5.88 8.45
C LYS A 129 -9.32 6.80 9.61
N ILE A 130 -8.62 7.88 9.32
CA ILE A 130 -8.15 8.81 10.33
C ILE A 130 -9.12 9.99 10.40
N ASN A 131 -9.56 10.30 11.62
CA ASN A 131 -10.35 11.49 11.92
C ASN A 131 -9.40 12.57 12.44
N TYR A 132 -9.24 13.65 11.67
CA TYR A 132 -8.31 14.73 12.01
C TYR A 132 -8.86 15.74 13.01
N GLU A 133 -10.17 15.75 13.24
CA GLU A 133 -10.76 16.65 14.24
C GLU A 133 -10.38 16.24 15.66
N ASN A 134 -10.37 14.93 15.93
CA ASN A 134 -10.03 14.40 17.26
C ASN A 134 -8.75 13.54 17.27
N GLU A 135 -8.03 13.49 16.15
CA GLU A 135 -6.77 12.72 15.99
C GLU A 135 -6.92 11.24 16.37
N THR A 136 -8.07 10.67 16.05
CA THR A 136 -8.33 9.24 16.25
C THR A 136 -8.36 8.51 14.93
N TYR A 137 -8.29 7.19 14.98
CA TYR A 137 -8.46 6.36 13.80
C TYR A 137 -9.46 5.24 14.08
N GLU A 138 -10.17 4.84 13.02
CA GLU A 138 -11.16 3.78 13.04
C GLU A 138 -10.71 2.67 12.12
N PHE A 139 -10.61 1.45 12.65
CA PHE A 139 -10.31 0.28 11.83
C PHE A 139 -11.55 -0.13 11.04
N LEU A 140 -11.33 -0.45 9.77
CA LEU A 140 -12.38 -0.94 8.89
C LEU A 140 -12.30 -2.46 8.80
N PRO A 141 -13.46 -3.14 8.67
CA PRO A 141 -13.47 -4.60 8.54
C PRO A 141 -12.93 -5.09 7.20
N ASP A 142 -12.86 -4.24 6.19
CA ASP A 142 -12.40 -4.60 4.85
C ASP A 142 -11.71 -3.43 4.18
N ILE A 143 -10.98 -3.72 3.10
CA ILE A 143 -10.35 -2.70 2.26
C ILE A 143 -11.46 -2.02 1.45
N PRO A 144 -11.57 -0.68 1.48
CA PRO A 144 -12.62 0.02 0.75
C PRO A 144 -12.44 -0.10 -0.76
N SER A 145 -13.55 -0.20 -1.49
CA SER A 145 -13.53 -0.09 -2.94
C SER A 145 -13.20 1.34 -3.36
N TRP A 146 -12.80 1.53 -4.61
CA TRP A 146 -12.56 2.87 -5.15
C TRP A 146 -13.80 3.76 -5.00
N GLN A 147 -14.99 3.20 -5.24
CA GLN A 147 -16.24 3.91 -5.14
C GLN A 147 -16.55 4.39 -3.72
N GLU A 148 -16.20 3.58 -2.71
CA GLU A 148 -16.33 3.96 -1.30
C GLU A 148 -15.30 5.03 -0.91
N LEU A 149 -14.13 5.01 -1.53
CA LEU A 149 -13.04 5.93 -1.26
C LEU A 149 -13.30 7.32 -1.87
N CYS A 150 -13.86 7.34 -3.09
CA CYS A 150 -14.12 8.54 -3.88
C CYS A 150 -15.58 8.52 -4.36
N PRO A 151 -16.54 8.75 -3.44
CA PRO A 151 -17.95 8.74 -3.81
C PRO A 151 -18.35 9.86 -4.76
#